data_33be3c52202302e01cfbd7f7f4b726f0
#
_entry.id   33be3c52202302e01cfbd7f7f4b726f0
#
_cell.length_a   1.000
_cell.length_b   1.000
_cell.length_c   1.000
_cell.angle_alpha   90.00
_cell.angle_beta   90.00
_cell.angle_gamma   90.00
#
_symmetry.space_group_name_H-M   'P 1'
#
loop_
_entity.id
_entity.type
_entity.pdbx_description
1 polymer ?
#
loop_
_entity_poly.entity_id
_entity_poly.type
_entity_poly.pdbx_seq_one_letter_code
_entity_poly.pdbx_strand_id
1 'polypeptide(L)'
;MARDIAQALQVAPAITTSGELRFGTCLLNPPSGYRLGDLEQGKRFVSDLLAGESVRIEGAAPWLGQAQLPEDEHARLAIRIDSAAGMPAVDELRIYPRNVVVAISAGASPAVGETLREAGLAVQSLACLLAADSDMARPELHEAAATLNVPLRFASAAGDVGQWLNETLDQPASICALGEHAVAVTEQPLDPRQVGRSRGRLAVIGLGPGAAELMVPAVRAELDRATDVLGYETYVRMAGPFRADQVQHCTDNREEMQRARHAFELAAQGRSVVVVSSGDPGVFAMAAAVLEALHESTDAHWHTVDLQILPGVSASLATAAQAGAPLGHDFCVMSLSDNLKPWSIIEKRLDLAAEADLALAFYNPISRSRPWQLGRALEIVGHHRAAQTPVVLGRDIGRPGQTLRVTTLGQLTPDQVDMRTMVLIGSSTTCVFPRAEGGDWVYTPRWYGSKPL
;
A
#
# COMPACT_ATOMS: atom_id res chain seq x y z
N MET A 1 -17.52 -7.61 18.43
CA MET A 1 -18.82 -7.38 19.14
C MET A 1 -19.10 -5.89 19.38
N ALA A 2 -18.41 -5.14 20.28
CA ALA A 2 -18.71 -3.71 20.51
C ALA A 2 -18.64 -2.84 19.25
N ARG A 3 -17.63 -3.06 18.40
CA ARG A 3 -17.50 -2.38 17.10
C ARG A 3 -18.63 -2.74 16.13
N ASP A 4 -19.03 -4.01 16.08
CA ASP A 4 -20.09 -4.48 15.18
C ASP A 4 -21.46 -3.93 15.61
N ILE A 5 -21.71 -3.85 16.92
CA ILE A 5 -22.92 -3.23 17.47
C ILE A 5 -22.94 -1.72 17.17
N ALA A 6 -21.81 -1.02 17.37
CA ALA A 6 -21.71 0.41 17.12
C ALA A 6 -21.90 0.72 15.62
N GLN A 7 -21.36 -0.11 14.75
CA GLN A 7 -21.55 0.00 13.30
C GLN A 7 -23.01 -0.20 12.91
N ALA A 8 -23.69 -1.22 13.48
CA ALA A 8 -25.10 -1.46 13.23
C ALA A 8 -26.00 -0.32 13.73
N LEU A 9 -25.61 0.34 14.81
CA LEU A 9 -26.32 1.49 15.39
C LEU A 9 -25.89 2.85 14.81
N GLN A 10 -24.90 2.89 13.90
CA GLN A 10 -24.31 4.10 13.32
C GLN A 10 -23.79 5.09 14.37
N VAL A 11 -23.21 4.58 15.47
CA VAL A 11 -22.60 5.35 16.54
C VAL A 11 -21.13 4.99 16.72
N ALA A 12 -20.34 5.89 17.31
CA ALA A 12 -18.95 5.58 17.65
C ALA A 12 -18.91 4.60 18.84
N PRO A 13 -18.12 3.51 18.80
CA PRO A 13 -17.97 2.59 19.92
C PRO A 13 -17.18 3.26 21.04
N ALA A 14 -17.75 3.32 22.22
CA ALA A 14 -17.04 3.69 23.45
C ALA A 14 -16.73 2.42 24.24
N ILE A 15 -15.45 2.07 24.35
CA ILE A 15 -14.97 0.94 25.16
C ILE A 15 -14.13 1.54 26.28
N THR A 16 -14.51 1.30 27.52
CA THR A 16 -13.82 1.78 28.71
C THR A 16 -13.64 0.67 29.74
N THR A 17 -12.73 0.86 30.66
CA THR A 17 -12.49 -0.05 31.80
C THR A 17 -12.89 0.57 33.11
N SER A 18 -13.12 -0.25 34.16
CA SER A 18 -13.41 0.25 35.50
C SER A 18 -12.31 1.15 36.06
N GLY A 19 -11.03 0.85 35.73
CA GLY A 19 -9.92 1.72 36.11
C GLY A 19 -9.97 3.08 35.44
N GLU A 20 -10.27 3.12 34.15
CA GLU A 20 -10.40 4.37 33.39
C GLU A 20 -11.56 5.24 33.89
N LEU A 21 -12.71 4.61 34.19
CA LEU A 21 -13.87 5.30 34.76
C LEU A 21 -13.57 5.89 36.16
N ARG A 22 -12.78 5.17 36.97
CA ARG A 22 -12.49 5.60 38.34
C ARG A 22 -11.36 6.63 38.39
N PHE A 23 -10.31 6.44 37.61
CA PHE A 23 -9.09 7.25 37.70
C PHE A 23 -8.97 8.31 36.60
N GLY A 24 -9.92 8.38 35.67
CA GLY A 24 -9.90 9.34 34.57
C GLY A 24 -8.82 9.06 33.50
N THR A 25 -8.10 7.95 33.64
CA THR A 25 -7.04 7.55 32.71
C THR A 25 -6.89 6.04 32.61
N CYS A 26 -6.42 5.54 31.47
CA CYS A 26 -6.17 4.12 31.25
C CYS A 26 -4.70 3.79 31.51
N LEU A 27 -4.36 3.37 32.72
CA LEU A 27 -2.98 2.98 33.08
C LEU A 27 -2.44 1.80 32.25
N LEU A 28 -3.33 0.91 31.78
CA LEU A 28 -2.94 -0.26 30.96
C LEU A 28 -2.75 0.04 29.47
N ASN A 29 -3.15 1.23 29.05
CA ASN A 29 -2.95 1.72 27.68
C ASN A 29 -2.50 3.17 27.73
N PRO A 30 -1.26 3.43 28.12
CA PRO A 30 -0.71 4.78 28.22
C PRO A 30 -0.76 5.49 26.87
N PRO A 31 -0.76 6.84 26.84
CA PRO A 31 -0.78 7.63 25.59
C PRO A 31 0.40 7.31 24.68
N SER A 32 0.27 7.71 23.41
CA SER A 32 1.39 7.66 22.45
C SER A 32 2.59 8.41 23.03
N GLY A 33 3.77 7.79 22.96
CA GLY A 33 4.96 8.30 23.64
C GLY A 33 5.31 7.53 24.92
N TYR A 34 4.45 6.63 25.39
CA TYR A 34 4.72 5.75 26.51
C TYR A 34 4.41 4.30 26.18
N ARG A 35 5.07 3.36 26.86
CA ARG A 35 4.78 1.92 26.77
C ARG A 35 4.62 1.33 28.17
N LEU A 36 3.64 0.45 28.34
CA LEU A 36 3.48 -0.38 29.51
C LEU A 36 4.55 -1.48 29.53
N GLY A 37 5.13 -1.74 30.69
CA GLY A 37 6.16 -2.77 30.85
C GLY A 37 5.61 -4.18 30.70
N ASP A 38 4.64 -4.54 31.54
CA ASP A 38 3.97 -5.84 31.54
C ASP A 38 2.46 -5.69 31.75
N LEU A 39 1.68 -6.30 30.88
CA LEU A 39 0.22 -6.17 30.92
C LEU A 39 -0.42 -6.98 32.07
N GLU A 40 0.11 -8.18 32.35
CA GLU A 40 -0.49 -9.04 33.39
C GLU A 40 -0.19 -8.49 34.79
N GLN A 41 1.02 -7.98 34.99
CA GLN A 41 1.37 -7.26 36.19
C GLN A 41 0.53 -5.97 36.33
N GLY A 42 0.38 -5.23 35.23
CA GLY A 42 -0.47 -4.04 35.20
C GLY A 42 -1.93 -4.31 35.58
N LYS A 43 -2.50 -5.41 35.12
CA LYS A 43 -3.88 -5.82 35.50
C LYS A 43 -4.01 -6.06 37.01
N ARG A 44 -3.03 -6.74 37.64
CA ARG A 44 -3.00 -6.96 39.09
C ARG A 44 -2.88 -5.63 39.82
N PHE A 45 -1.95 -4.79 39.42
CA PHE A 45 -1.74 -3.46 39.98
C PHE A 45 -3.02 -2.60 39.95
N VAL A 46 -3.71 -2.54 38.79
CA VAL A 46 -4.97 -1.79 38.68
C VAL A 46 -6.09 -2.43 39.54
N SER A 47 -6.09 -3.76 39.70
CA SER A 47 -7.02 -4.44 40.61
C SER A 47 -6.81 -4.02 42.06
N ASP A 48 -5.57 -3.93 42.51
CA ASP A 48 -5.25 -3.49 43.89
C ASP A 48 -5.63 -2.02 44.11
N LEU A 49 -5.37 -1.15 43.15
CA LEU A 49 -5.86 0.25 43.18
C LEU A 49 -7.38 0.36 43.27
N LEU A 50 -8.10 -0.48 42.50
CA LEU A 50 -9.57 -0.53 42.54
C LEU A 50 -10.09 -1.08 43.88
N ALA A 51 -9.32 -1.94 44.56
CA ALA A 51 -9.61 -2.45 45.90
C ALA A 51 -9.37 -1.39 47.02
N GLY A 52 -8.77 -0.24 46.69
CA GLY A 52 -8.61 0.90 47.61
C GLY A 52 -7.19 1.13 48.07
N GLU A 53 -6.20 0.45 47.50
CA GLU A 53 -4.79 0.71 47.78
C GLU A 53 -4.39 2.10 47.24
N SER A 54 -3.44 2.76 47.91
CA SER A 54 -2.81 3.99 47.42
C SER A 54 -1.56 3.70 46.59
N VAL A 55 -1.07 4.72 45.85
CA VAL A 55 0.06 4.60 44.96
C VAL A 55 1.03 5.77 45.13
N ARG A 56 2.36 5.48 45.08
CA ARG A 56 3.38 6.50 44.90
C ARG A 56 3.82 6.58 43.44
N ILE A 57 4.16 7.77 42.96
CA ILE A 57 4.61 8.00 41.58
C ILE A 57 6.08 8.35 41.60
N GLU A 58 6.93 7.55 40.93
CA GLU A 58 8.37 7.74 40.78
C GLU A 58 8.68 8.10 39.31
N GLY A 59 9.13 9.33 39.09
CA GLY A 59 9.36 9.92 37.77
C GLY A 59 8.23 10.86 37.35
N ALA A 60 8.26 11.30 36.09
CA ALA A 60 7.31 12.30 35.59
C ALA A 60 6.63 11.85 34.27
N ALA A 61 5.32 11.95 34.24
CA ALA A 61 4.54 11.81 33.02
C ALA A 61 3.36 12.82 33.07
N PRO A 62 3.36 13.85 32.23
CA PRO A 62 2.35 14.93 32.30
C PRO A 62 0.91 14.45 32.27
N TRP A 63 0.62 13.34 31.58
CA TRP A 63 -0.71 12.77 31.48
C TRP A 63 -1.22 12.12 32.78
N LEU A 64 -0.31 11.72 33.71
CA LEU A 64 -0.69 11.23 35.04
C LEU A 64 -1.12 12.35 35.96
N GLY A 65 -0.64 13.57 35.77
CA GLY A 65 -1.05 14.73 36.59
C GLY A 65 -2.54 15.09 36.48
N GLN A 66 -3.26 14.54 35.48
CA GLN A 66 -4.70 14.69 35.34
C GLN A 66 -5.49 13.46 35.87
N ALA A 67 -4.77 12.41 36.28
CA ALA A 67 -5.36 11.20 36.79
C ALA A 67 -5.85 11.39 38.24
N GLN A 68 -6.99 10.81 38.58
CA GLN A 68 -7.54 10.80 39.94
C GLN A 68 -7.00 9.60 40.73
N LEU A 69 -5.69 9.51 40.86
CA LEU A 69 -5.04 8.42 41.59
C LEU A 69 -5.02 8.71 43.10
N PRO A 70 -5.19 7.68 43.96
CA PRO A 70 -5.04 7.81 45.40
C PRO A 70 -3.54 7.87 45.76
N GLU A 71 -2.91 9.04 45.63
CA GLU A 71 -1.48 9.22 45.82
C GLU A 71 -1.11 9.28 47.33
N ASP A 72 -0.06 8.55 47.68
CA ASP A 72 0.57 8.55 49.01
C ASP A 72 2.04 8.21 48.85
N GLU A 73 2.96 9.05 49.36
CA GLU A 73 4.42 8.87 49.27
C GLU A 73 4.91 7.57 49.93
N HIS A 74 4.15 7.02 50.90
CA HIS A 74 4.48 5.80 51.63
C HIS A 74 3.74 4.57 51.08
N ALA A 75 3.00 4.70 49.98
CA ALA A 75 2.25 3.60 49.41
C ALA A 75 3.14 2.43 49.03
N ARG A 76 2.57 1.23 49.23
CA ARG A 76 3.18 -0.03 48.77
C ARG A 76 3.30 -0.10 47.26
N LEU A 77 2.23 0.27 46.58
CA LEU A 77 2.20 0.28 45.12
C LEU A 77 2.97 1.48 44.55
N ALA A 78 3.75 1.24 43.49
CA ALA A 78 4.53 2.28 42.82
C ALA A 78 4.25 2.31 41.30
N ILE A 79 4.00 3.50 40.75
CA ILE A 79 4.10 3.73 39.31
C ILE A 79 5.48 4.31 39.03
N ARG A 80 6.32 3.55 38.31
CA ARG A 80 7.67 3.98 37.98
C ARG A 80 7.79 4.34 36.51
N ILE A 81 8.32 5.56 36.26
CA ILE A 81 8.43 6.14 34.92
C ILE A 81 9.90 6.47 34.67
N ASP A 82 10.60 5.58 33.99
CA ASP A 82 12.00 5.77 33.59
C ASP A 82 12.32 4.93 32.33
N SER A 83 13.51 5.15 31.78
CA SER A 83 14.02 4.42 30.61
C SER A 83 15.00 3.30 31.00
N ALA A 84 15.27 3.09 32.28
CA ALA A 84 16.26 2.14 32.72
C ALA A 84 15.84 0.68 32.51
N ALA A 85 16.79 -0.17 32.12
CA ALA A 85 16.57 -1.60 32.08
C ALA A 85 16.42 -2.15 33.51
N GLY A 86 15.56 -3.15 33.69
CA GLY A 86 15.38 -3.83 34.98
C GLY A 86 14.07 -4.60 35.01
N MET A 87 14.02 -5.58 35.93
CA MET A 87 12.76 -6.28 36.18
C MET A 87 11.94 -5.46 37.18
N PRO A 88 10.64 -5.23 36.90
CA PRO A 88 9.75 -4.53 37.82
C PRO A 88 9.56 -5.36 39.10
N ALA A 89 9.46 -4.68 40.26
CA ALA A 89 9.06 -5.32 41.49
C ALA A 89 7.60 -5.78 41.43
N VAL A 90 7.18 -6.68 42.31
CA VAL A 90 5.83 -7.27 42.33
C VAL A 90 4.74 -6.17 42.42
N ASP A 91 5.00 -5.12 43.19
CA ASP A 91 4.09 -4.02 43.49
C ASP A 91 4.36 -2.78 42.63
N GLU A 92 5.07 -2.95 41.52
CA GLU A 92 5.47 -1.86 40.62
C GLU A 92 4.74 -1.94 39.26
N LEU A 93 4.11 -0.84 38.83
CA LEU A 93 3.66 -0.63 37.50
C LEU A 93 4.71 0.17 36.73
N ARG A 94 5.39 -0.46 35.79
CA ARG A 94 6.44 0.21 35.03
C ARG A 94 5.91 0.77 33.71
N ILE A 95 6.16 2.06 33.52
CA ILE A 95 5.77 2.79 32.32
C ILE A 95 7.04 3.41 31.72
N TYR A 96 7.33 3.04 30.48
CA TYR A 96 8.53 3.46 29.78
C TYR A 96 8.23 4.63 28.84
N PRO A 97 8.84 5.82 29.03
CA PRO A 97 8.79 6.88 28.05
C PRO A 97 9.51 6.47 26.79
N ARG A 98 8.95 6.75 25.62
CA ARG A 98 9.60 6.51 24.33
C ARG A 98 10.53 7.68 24.00
N ASN A 99 11.64 7.76 24.67
CA ASN A 99 12.59 8.86 24.63
C ASN A 99 14.01 8.42 24.27
N VAL A 100 14.19 7.17 23.83
CA VAL A 100 15.49 6.61 23.44
C VAL A 100 15.56 6.52 21.92
N VAL A 101 16.65 6.98 21.32
CA VAL A 101 17.00 6.77 19.92
C VAL A 101 18.32 6.01 19.85
N VAL A 102 18.37 4.95 19.05
CA VAL A 102 19.63 4.26 18.72
C VAL A 102 20.02 4.61 17.30
N ALA A 103 21.17 5.27 17.16
CA ALA A 103 21.79 5.56 15.87
C ALA A 103 22.81 4.46 15.52
N ILE A 104 22.83 4.08 14.25
CA ILE A 104 23.64 3.00 13.67
C ILE A 104 24.54 3.62 12.60
N SER A 105 25.87 3.49 12.74
CA SER A 105 26.82 3.97 11.73
C SER A 105 26.59 3.33 10.38
N ALA A 106 26.96 4.05 9.30
CA ALA A 106 26.85 3.54 7.95
C ALA A 106 27.59 2.18 7.79
N GLY A 107 26.87 1.19 7.24
CA GLY A 107 27.38 -0.15 7.04
C GLY A 107 27.44 -1.04 8.29
N ALA A 108 27.21 -0.49 9.48
CA ALA A 108 27.26 -1.28 10.73
C ALA A 108 26.11 -2.27 10.89
N SER A 109 26.32 -3.32 11.68
CA SER A 109 25.26 -4.29 12.03
C SER A 109 24.26 -3.69 13.01
N PRO A 110 22.94 -3.97 12.93
CA PRO A 110 21.95 -3.43 13.86
C PRO A 110 21.90 -4.19 15.20
N ALA A 111 22.99 -4.19 15.96
CA ALA A 111 23.09 -4.85 17.27
C ALA A 111 22.36 -4.09 18.39
N VAL A 112 21.13 -3.63 18.13
CA VAL A 112 20.35 -2.71 18.98
C VAL A 112 20.15 -3.25 20.40
N GLY A 113 19.83 -4.55 20.54
CA GLY A 113 19.59 -5.16 21.84
C GLY A 113 20.83 -5.18 22.73
N GLU A 114 22.02 -5.34 22.16
CA GLU A 114 23.31 -5.27 22.87
C GLU A 114 23.62 -3.84 23.24
N THR A 115 23.47 -2.92 22.34
CA THR A 115 23.68 -1.48 22.55
C THR A 115 22.81 -0.95 23.70
N LEU A 116 21.51 -1.27 23.70
CA LEU A 116 20.61 -0.85 24.79
C LEU A 116 21.00 -1.49 26.16
N ARG A 117 21.39 -2.75 26.16
CA ARG A 117 21.84 -3.44 27.38
C ARG A 117 23.11 -2.80 27.95
N GLU A 118 24.07 -2.46 27.08
CA GLU A 118 25.31 -1.79 27.48
C GLU A 118 25.04 -0.38 28.01
N ALA A 119 24.06 0.32 27.42
CA ALA A 119 23.59 1.62 27.90
C ALA A 119 22.72 1.55 29.17
N GLY A 120 22.36 0.34 29.66
CA GLY A 120 21.46 0.17 30.79
C GLY A 120 20.02 0.58 30.54
N LEU A 121 19.57 0.57 29.28
CA LEU A 121 18.25 1.06 28.83
C LEU A 121 17.30 -0.05 28.46
N ALA A 122 16.02 0.17 28.71
CA ALA A 122 14.95 -0.76 28.37
C ALA A 122 14.56 -0.64 26.89
N VAL A 123 14.33 -1.78 26.22
CA VAL A 123 13.85 -1.83 24.83
C VAL A 123 12.49 -1.13 24.68
N GLN A 124 11.67 -1.15 25.73
CA GLN A 124 10.36 -0.47 25.75
C GLN A 124 10.46 1.05 25.61
N SER A 125 11.58 1.65 26.03
CA SER A 125 11.83 3.10 25.90
C SER A 125 12.31 3.51 24.50
N LEU A 126 12.62 2.54 23.63
CA LEU A 126 13.07 2.84 22.27
C LEU A 126 11.96 3.51 21.47
N ALA A 127 12.21 4.74 21.01
CA ALA A 127 11.29 5.52 20.18
C ALA A 127 11.45 5.17 18.70
N CYS A 128 12.70 5.14 18.20
CA CYS A 128 13.03 4.77 16.82
C CYS A 128 14.48 4.32 16.70
N LEU A 129 14.80 3.67 15.58
CA LEU A 129 16.17 3.51 15.07
C LEU A 129 16.48 4.63 14.11
N LEU A 130 17.72 5.11 14.10
CA LEU A 130 18.24 6.09 13.16
C LEU A 130 19.43 5.48 12.41
N ALA A 131 19.43 5.51 11.09
CA ALA A 131 20.48 5.00 10.24
C ALA A 131 20.91 6.03 9.20
N ALA A 132 22.04 5.80 8.55
CA ALA A 132 22.51 6.65 7.46
C ALA A 132 21.59 6.56 6.23
N ASP A 133 21.43 7.66 5.49
CA ASP A 133 20.70 7.69 4.21
C ASP A 133 21.24 6.68 3.20
N SER A 134 22.56 6.41 3.18
CA SER A 134 23.18 5.40 2.33
C SER A 134 22.69 3.98 2.59
N ASP A 135 22.21 3.71 3.79
CA ASP A 135 21.78 2.39 4.26
C ASP A 135 20.26 2.18 4.13
N MET A 136 19.55 3.12 3.51
CA MET A 136 18.09 3.16 3.46
C MET A 136 17.45 1.89 2.86
N ALA A 137 18.15 1.19 1.97
CA ALA A 137 17.66 -0.03 1.34
C ALA A 137 18.11 -1.33 2.03
N ARG A 138 18.89 -1.27 3.13
CA ARG A 138 19.44 -2.45 3.82
C ARG A 138 18.36 -3.25 4.55
N PRO A 139 18.08 -4.53 4.17
CA PRO A 139 16.99 -5.31 4.73
C PRO A 139 17.12 -5.55 6.23
N GLU A 140 18.33 -5.79 6.72
CA GLU A 140 18.59 -6.10 8.14
C GLU A 140 18.21 -4.94 9.09
N LEU A 141 18.28 -3.69 8.63
CA LEU A 141 17.82 -2.54 9.42
C LEU A 141 16.29 -2.52 9.52
N HIS A 142 15.61 -2.83 8.42
CA HIS A 142 14.15 -2.92 8.38
C HIS A 142 13.64 -4.08 9.24
N GLU A 143 14.31 -5.23 9.19
CA GLU A 143 13.99 -6.41 10.01
C GLU A 143 14.18 -6.12 11.50
N ALA A 144 15.29 -5.46 11.87
CA ALA A 144 15.54 -5.06 13.25
C ALA A 144 14.47 -4.10 13.78
N ALA A 145 14.13 -3.07 13.01
CA ALA A 145 13.07 -2.12 13.35
C ALA A 145 11.70 -2.80 13.49
N ALA A 146 11.35 -3.70 12.58
CA ALA A 146 10.11 -4.47 12.61
C ALA A 146 10.05 -5.40 13.85
N THR A 147 11.14 -6.11 14.16
CA THR A 147 11.24 -7.00 15.33
C THR A 147 11.05 -6.23 16.64
N LEU A 148 11.63 -5.03 16.71
CA LEU A 148 11.53 -4.15 17.89
C LEU A 148 10.21 -3.35 17.90
N ASN A 149 9.43 -3.44 16.85
CA ASN A 149 8.19 -2.67 16.65
C ASN A 149 8.40 -1.17 16.86
N VAL A 150 9.42 -0.61 16.19
CA VAL A 150 9.75 0.82 16.18
C VAL A 150 9.97 1.34 14.77
N PRO A 151 9.73 2.63 14.51
CA PRO A 151 10.07 3.24 13.23
C PRO A 151 11.59 3.21 12.96
N LEU A 152 11.96 2.98 11.70
CA LEU A 152 13.30 3.20 11.19
C LEU A 152 13.33 4.56 10.49
N ARG A 153 14.28 5.39 10.90
CA ARG A 153 14.47 6.75 10.41
C ARG A 153 15.85 6.87 9.77
N PHE A 154 16.03 7.85 8.90
CA PHE A 154 17.26 8.06 8.15
C PHE A 154 17.68 9.52 8.21
N ALA A 155 18.99 9.74 8.25
CA ALA A 155 19.59 11.07 8.16
C ALA A 155 20.91 11.03 7.41
N SER A 156 21.36 12.20 6.94
CA SER A 156 22.66 12.34 6.32
C SER A 156 23.72 12.17 7.41
N ALA A 157 24.43 11.04 7.38
CA ALA A 157 25.47 10.73 8.33
C ALA A 157 26.76 11.40 7.92
N ALA A 158 27.21 12.40 8.67
CA ALA A 158 28.48 13.06 8.49
C ALA A 158 29.27 13.04 9.80
N GLY A 159 30.47 12.48 9.79
CA GLY A 159 31.33 12.44 10.97
C GLY A 159 31.04 11.28 11.94
N ASP A 160 31.26 11.53 13.22
CA ASP A 160 31.04 10.57 14.32
C ASP A 160 29.55 10.32 14.55
N VAL A 161 29.18 9.06 14.89
CA VAL A 161 27.78 8.65 15.04
C VAL A 161 27.07 9.41 16.17
N GLY A 162 27.77 9.76 17.26
CA GLY A 162 27.20 10.54 18.35
C GLY A 162 26.96 12.01 17.92
N GLN A 163 27.86 12.56 17.13
CA GLN A 163 27.72 13.93 16.65
C GLN A 163 26.53 14.07 15.69
N TRP A 164 26.43 13.26 14.63
CA TRP A 164 25.31 13.39 13.70
C TRP A 164 23.97 12.99 14.32
N LEU A 165 23.95 12.09 15.32
CA LEU A 165 22.76 11.82 16.12
C LEU A 165 22.29 13.11 16.83
N ASN A 166 23.21 13.81 17.49
CA ASN A 166 22.88 15.06 18.16
C ASN A 166 22.37 16.15 17.21
N GLU A 167 22.98 16.25 16.03
CA GLU A 167 22.57 17.20 14.98
C GLU A 167 21.21 16.87 14.37
N THR A 168 20.80 15.60 14.41
CA THR A 168 19.50 15.14 13.85
C THR A 168 18.35 15.34 14.82
N LEU A 169 18.64 15.43 16.14
CA LEU A 169 17.61 15.67 17.17
C LEU A 169 17.35 17.16 17.33
N ASP A 170 16.08 17.56 17.35
CA ASP A 170 15.61 18.93 17.53
C ASP A 170 15.40 19.30 19.00
N GLN A 171 15.74 18.40 19.94
CA GLN A 171 15.66 18.62 21.37
C GLN A 171 16.92 18.12 22.11
N PRO A 172 17.22 18.68 23.30
CA PRO A 172 18.36 18.25 24.09
C PRO A 172 18.32 16.75 24.46
N ALA A 173 19.44 16.08 24.34
CA ALA A 173 19.59 14.65 24.67
C ALA A 173 20.93 14.38 25.36
N SER A 174 20.93 13.39 26.27
CA SER A 174 22.16 12.79 26.75
C SER A 174 22.62 11.74 25.75
N ILE A 175 23.82 11.87 25.19
CA ILE A 175 24.34 10.97 24.15
C ILE A 175 25.47 10.15 24.70
N CYS A 176 25.41 8.82 24.43
CA CYS A 176 26.45 7.85 24.73
C CYS A 176 26.88 7.14 23.44
N ALA A 177 28.14 7.27 23.05
CA ALA A 177 28.70 6.55 21.92
C ALA A 177 29.17 5.16 22.36
N LEU A 178 28.80 4.11 21.63
CA LEU A 178 29.08 2.69 21.93
C LEU A 178 29.55 1.99 20.64
N GLY A 179 30.83 2.17 20.33
CA GLY A 179 31.44 1.61 19.11
C GLY A 179 30.82 2.20 17.83
N GLU A 180 30.21 1.33 17.03
CA GLU A 180 29.54 1.72 15.78
C GLU A 180 28.10 2.25 16.00
N HIS A 181 27.66 2.40 17.24
CA HIS A 181 26.35 2.90 17.62
C HIS A 181 26.47 4.11 18.54
N ALA A 182 25.38 4.87 18.59
CA ALA A 182 25.18 5.87 19.64
C ALA A 182 23.74 5.81 20.14
N VAL A 183 23.58 6.10 21.42
CA VAL A 183 22.28 6.14 22.09
C VAL A 183 22.02 7.55 22.56
N ALA A 184 20.88 8.11 22.22
CA ALA A 184 20.39 9.37 22.75
C ALA A 184 19.20 9.10 23.68
N VAL A 185 19.18 9.79 24.83
CA VAL A 185 18.06 9.80 25.78
C VAL A 185 17.59 11.23 25.95
N THR A 186 16.36 11.51 25.58
CA THR A 186 15.73 12.84 25.75
C THR A 186 14.97 12.91 27.07
N GLU A 187 14.73 14.11 27.60
CA GLU A 187 13.98 14.28 28.84
C GLU A 187 12.51 13.91 28.70
N GLN A 188 11.93 14.21 27.53
CA GLN A 188 10.54 13.93 27.21
C GLN A 188 10.44 12.87 26.11
N PRO A 189 9.33 12.12 26.03
CA PRO A 189 9.05 11.26 24.87
C PRO A 189 9.14 12.07 23.58
N LEU A 190 9.75 11.48 22.56
CA LEU A 190 9.90 12.14 21.26
C LEU A 190 8.94 11.53 20.20
N ASP A 191 8.51 12.38 19.28
CA ASP A 191 7.80 11.91 18.08
C ASP A 191 8.82 11.42 17.04
N PRO A 192 8.84 10.12 16.72
CA PRO A 192 9.79 9.60 15.74
C PRO A 192 9.69 10.28 14.36
N ARG A 193 8.56 10.92 14.04
CA ARG A 193 8.38 11.64 12.76
C ARG A 193 9.26 12.88 12.65
N GLN A 194 9.69 13.45 13.79
CA GLN A 194 10.57 14.59 13.87
C GLN A 194 12.07 14.20 13.83
N VAL A 195 12.39 12.91 13.93
CA VAL A 195 13.77 12.40 13.83
C VAL A 195 14.09 12.03 12.39
N GLY A 196 14.96 12.77 11.72
CA GLY A 196 15.33 12.51 10.35
C GLY A 196 14.14 12.31 9.40
N ARG A 197 14.26 11.43 8.41
CA ARG A 197 13.21 11.14 7.43
C ARG A 197 12.84 9.66 7.35
N SER A 198 11.66 9.32 6.88
CA SER A 198 11.27 7.95 6.54
C SER A 198 11.92 7.52 5.22
N ARG A 199 12.09 6.22 5.00
CA ARG A 199 12.22 5.69 3.66
C ARG A 199 10.91 5.97 2.91
N GLY A 200 11.05 6.58 1.73
CA GLY A 200 9.88 6.82 0.90
C GLY A 200 9.34 5.54 0.29
N ARG A 201 8.04 5.53 0.01
CA ARG A 201 7.33 4.42 -0.59
C ARG A 201 6.58 4.88 -1.82
N LEU A 202 6.69 4.12 -2.91
CA LEU A 202 5.93 4.32 -4.13
C LEU A 202 5.23 3.02 -4.52
N ALA A 203 3.92 3.01 -4.47
CA ALA A 203 3.11 1.89 -4.93
C ALA A 203 2.41 2.24 -6.25
N VAL A 204 2.65 1.46 -7.29
CA VAL A 204 1.93 1.56 -8.56
C VAL A 204 0.82 0.51 -8.55
N ILE A 205 -0.42 0.95 -8.51
CA ILE A 205 -1.54 0.06 -8.20
C ILE A 205 -2.59 -0.01 -9.30
N GLY A 206 -3.20 -1.18 -9.44
CA GLY A 206 -4.34 -1.42 -10.30
C GLY A 206 -5.65 -1.40 -9.52
N LEU A 207 -6.53 -0.46 -9.84
CA LEU A 207 -7.85 -0.31 -9.19
C LEU A 207 -8.86 -1.39 -9.61
N GLY A 208 -8.48 -2.27 -10.55
CA GLY A 208 -9.46 -3.14 -11.20
C GLY A 208 -10.37 -2.39 -12.19
N PRO A 209 -11.45 -3.01 -12.63
CA PRO A 209 -12.34 -2.44 -13.66
C PRO A 209 -13.23 -1.30 -13.15
N GLY A 210 -13.39 -1.17 -11.83
CA GLY A 210 -14.16 -0.09 -11.21
C GLY A 210 -15.08 -0.51 -10.06
N ALA A 211 -15.48 -1.78 -9.98
CA ALA A 211 -16.25 -2.31 -8.86
C ALA A 211 -15.33 -2.49 -7.63
N ALA A 212 -15.79 -2.04 -6.46
CA ALA A 212 -14.98 -2.08 -5.24
C ALA A 212 -14.63 -3.52 -4.81
N GLU A 213 -15.53 -4.46 -5.03
CA GLU A 213 -15.34 -5.90 -4.75
C GLU A 213 -14.30 -6.57 -5.66
N LEU A 214 -13.95 -5.95 -6.78
CA LEU A 214 -12.90 -6.41 -7.69
C LEU A 214 -11.55 -5.70 -7.44
N MET A 215 -11.48 -4.84 -6.44
CA MET A 215 -10.23 -4.23 -5.99
C MET A 215 -9.50 -5.21 -5.05
N VAL A 216 -8.24 -5.47 -5.33
CA VAL A 216 -7.40 -6.34 -4.50
C VAL A 216 -7.22 -5.74 -3.09
N PRO A 217 -7.35 -6.51 -2.00
CA PRO A 217 -7.21 -6.00 -0.63
C PRO A 217 -5.89 -5.26 -0.37
N ALA A 218 -4.78 -5.73 -0.95
CA ALA A 218 -3.48 -5.07 -0.84
C ALA A 218 -3.49 -3.65 -1.44
N VAL A 219 -4.22 -3.44 -2.53
CA VAL A 219 -4.41 -2.13 -3.18
C VAL A 219 -5.17 -1.18 -2.25
N ARG A 220 -6.23 -1.66 -1.58
CA ARG A 220 -6.96 -0.86 -0.59
C ARG A 220 -6.06 -0.45 0.56
N ALA A 221 -5.25 -1.37 1.08
CA ALA A 221 -4.32 -1.09 2.18
C ALA A 221 -3.27 -0.02 1.81
N GLU A 222 -2.78 -0.02 0.55
CA GLU A 222 -1.86 1.03 0.08
C GLU A 222 -2.56 2.38 -0.07
N LEU A 223 -3.77 2.42 -0.59
CA LEU A 223 -4.57 3.66 -0.65
C LEU A 223 -4.83 4.24 0.75
N ASP A 224 -5.13 3.37 1.72
CA ASP A 224 -5.37 3.79 3.10
C ASP A 224 -4.07 4.31 3.78
N ARG A 225 -2.91 3.85 3.37
CA ARG A 225 -1.60 4.28 3.88
C ARG A 225 -1.09 5.56 3.19
N ALA A 226 -1.46 5.79 1.94
CA ALA A 226 -0.92 6.85 1.11
C ALA A 226 -1.11 8.25 1.72
N THR A 227 -0.08 9.08 1.60
CA THR A 227 -0.15 10.54 1.82
C THR A 227 -0.48 11.28 0.53
N ASP A 228 -0.07 10.70 -0.61
CA ASP A 228 -0.20 11.27 -1.96
C ASP A 228 -0.77 10.25 -2.93
N VAL A 229 -1.76 10.67 -3.71
CA VAL A 229 -2.39 9.84 -4.74
C VAL A 229 -2.28 10.55 -6.08
N LEU A 230 -1.53 9.94 -7.00
CA LEU A 230 -1.25 10.46 -8.34
C LEU A 230 -1.97 9.65 -9.40
N GLY A 231 -2.48 10.29 -10.43
CA GLY A 231 -3.09 9.58 -11.55
C GLY A 231 -3.80 10.48 -12.55
N TYR A 232 -4.32 9.86 -13.60
CA TYR A 232 -5.31 10.49 -14.44
C TYR A 232 -6.57 10.80 -13.60
N GLU A 233 -7.13 11.99 -13.75
CA GLU A 233 -8.21 12.50 -12.90
C GLU A 233 -9.36 11.49 -12.70
N THR A 234 -9.78 10.80 -13.76
CA THR A 234 -10.83 9.78 -13.67
C THR A 234 -10.45 8.62 -12.75
N TYR A 235 -9.17 8.20 -12.78
CA TYR A 235 -8.70 7.08 -11.95
C TYR A 235 -8.49 7.50 -10.51
N VAL A 236 -8.03 8.72 -10.28
CA VAL A 236 -7.95 9.27 -8.92
C VAL A 236 -9.34 9.32 -8.29
N ARG A 237 -10.36 9.82 -9.01
CA ARG A 237 -11.75 9.78 -8.49
C ARG A 237 -12.25 8.36 -8.19
N MET A 238 -11.87 7.37 -8.99
CA MET A 238 -12.24 5.96 -8.76
C MET A 238 -11.58 5.36 -7.50
N ALA A 239 -10.42 5.87 -7.11
CA ALA A 239 -9.67 5.39 -5.95
C ALA A 239 -10.28 5.85 -4.61
N GLY A 240 -11.11 6.90 -4.61
CA GLY A 240 -11.75 7.44 -3.40
C GLY A 240 -12.75 6.48 -2.73
N PRO A 241 -13.29 6.88 -1.56
CA PRO A 241 -13.10 8.16 -0.90
C PRO A 241 -11.72 8.32 -0.26
N PHE A 242 -11.27 9.57 -0.11
CA PHE A 242 -9.97 9.93 0.47
C PHE A 242 -10.11 10.51 1.87
N ARG A 243 -9.06 10.33 2.69
CA ARG A 243 -8.95 11.05 3.97
C ARG A 243 -8.64 12.53 3.71
N ALA A 244 -8.96 13.40 4.67
CA ALA A 244 -8.74 14.84 4.55
C ALA A 244 -7.26 15.24 4.45
N ASP A 245 -6.36 14.39 4.94
CA ASP A 245 -4.91 14.59 4.93
C ASP A 245 -4.21 14.05 3.67
N GLN A 246 -4.93 13.39 2.78
CA GLN A 246 -4.38 12.86 1.52
C GLN A 246 -4.37 13.92 0.42
N VAL A 247 -3.23 14.10 -0.22
CA VAL A 247 -3.06 15.03 -1.34
C VAL A 247 -3.31 14.30 -2.67
N GLN A 248 -4.16 14.87 -3.50
CA GLN A 248 -4.49 14.34 -4.81
C GLN A 248 -3.76 15.12 -5.90
N HIS A 249 -3.01 14.43 -6.75
CA HIS A 249 -2.27 14.99 -7.87
C HIS A 249 -2.88 14.47 -9.19
N CYS A 250 -3.82 15.24 -9.72
CA CYS A 250 -4.50 14.90 -10.96
C CYS A 250 -3.75 15.47 -12.16
N THR A 251 -3.51 14.66 -13.19
CA THR A 251 -2.82 15.07 -14.42
C THR A 251 -3.60 14.58 -15.66
N ASP A 252 -3.25 15.12 -16.84
CA ASP A 252 -3.78 14.60 -18.10
C ASP A 252 -3.19 13.22 -18.45
N ASN A 253 -3.89 12.46 -19.25
CA ASN A 253 -3.50 11.11 -19.68
C ASN A 253 -2.22 11.07 -20.54
N ARG A 254 -1.78 12.20 -21.08
CA ARG A 254 -0.57 12.32 -21.91
C ARG A 254 0.72 12.59 -21.13
N GLU A 255 0.62 12.74 -19.82
CA GLU A 255 1.73 13.15 -18.94
C GLU A 255 2.28 11.97 -18.12
N GLU A 256 2.35 10.77 -18.71
CA GLU A 256 2.73 9.54 -17.99
C GLU A 256 4.13 9.61 -17.40
N MET A 257 5.14 10.04 -18.18
CA MET A 257 6.53 10.15 -17.72
C MET A 257 6.68 11.27 -16.68
N GLN A 258 6.01 12.40 -16.86
CA GLN A 258 6.05 13.50 -15.88
C GLN A 258 5.43 13.06 -14.55
N ARG A 259 4.30 12.36 -14.59
CA ARG A 259 3.65 11.77 -13.42
C ARG A 259 4.56 10.78 -12.70
N ALA A 260 5.25 9.91 -13.45
CA ALA A 260 6.20 8.94 -12.90
C ALA A 260 7.36 9.63 -12.16
N ARG A 261 7.96 10.66 -12.77
CA ARG A 261 9.03 11.46 -12.15
C ARG A 261 8.53 12.17 -10.89
N HIS A 262 7.40 12.83 -10.97
CA HIS A 262 6.80 13.52 -9.81
C HIS A 262 6.50 12.55 -8.65
N ALA A 263 6.06 11.31 -8.95
CA ALA A 263 5.86 10.30 -7.92
C ALA A 263 7.17 9.92 -7.20
N PHE A 264 8.29 9.81 -7.92
CA PHE A 264 9.61 9.59 -7.31
C PHE A 264 10.10 10.80 -6.52
N GLU A 265 9.90 12.01 -7.01
CA GLU A 265 10.26 13.25 -6.29
C GLU A 265 9.58 13.32 -4.91
N LEU A 266 8.29 12.99 -4.85
CA LEU A 266 7.54 12.93 -3.61
C LEU A 266 8.01 11.77 -2.71
N ALA A 267 8.20 10.58 -3.27
CA ALA A 267 8.65 9.43 -2.52
C ALA A 267 10.07 9.63 -1.97
N ALA A 268 11.00 10.22 -2.73
CA ALA A 268 12.34 10.52 -2.27
C ALA A 268 12.38 11.46 -1.06
N GLN A 269 11.31 12.24 -0.83
CA GLN A 269 11.14 13.06 0.37
C GLN A 269 10.62 12.27 1.59
N GLY A 270 10.50 10.94 1.49
CA GLY A 270 10.01 10.08 2.58
C GLY A 270 8.50 9.94 2.63
N ARG A 271 7.76 10.35 1.59
CA ARG A 271 6.31 10.29 1.51
C ARG A 271 5.84 8.88 1.08
N SER A 272 4.60 8.54 1.42
CA SER A 272 3.92 7.34 0.95
C SER A 272 3.06 7.70 -0.25
N VAL A 273 3.52 7.35 -1.43
CA VAL A 273 2.96 7.78 -2.73
C VAL A 273 2.29 6.60 -3.42
N VAL A 274 1.11 6.83 -3.98
CA VAL A 274 0.39 5.84 -4.78
C VAL A 274 0.16 6.41 -6.18
N VAL A 275 0.55 5.66 -7.21
CA VAL A 275 0.17 5.93 -8.61
C VAL A 275 -0.93 4.98 -9.02
N VAL A 276 -2.11 5.52 -9.35
CA VAL A 276 -3.31 4.74 -9.66
C VAL A 276 -3.50 4.52 -11.17
N SER A 277 -3.88 3.30 -11.54
CA SER A 277 -4.30 2.92 -12.89
C SER A 277 -5.63 2.17 -12.84
N SER A 278 -6.46 2.31 -13.86
CA SER A 278 -7.62 1.41 -14.04
C SER A 278 -7.13 0.04 -14.51
N GLY A 279 -7.80 -1.04 -14.12
CA GLY A 279 -7.41 -2.39 -14.45
C GLY A 279 -6.14 -2.81 -13.71
N ASP A 280 -5.17 -3.35 -14.43
CA ASP A 280 -3.86 -3.75 -13.95
C ASP A 280 -2.79 -2.71 -14.34
N PRO A 281 -1.87 -2.31 -13.45
CA PRO A 281 -0.89 -1.26 -13.73
C PRO A 281 0.19 -1.69 -14.73
N GLY A 282 0.40 -3.00 -14.94
CA GLY A 282 1.33 -3.57 -15.91
C GLY A 282 0.73 -3.78 -17.30
N VAL A 283 -0.59 -3.59 -17.48
CA VAL A 283 -1.28 -3.83 -18.75
C VAL A 283 -1.64 -2.50 -19.42
N PHE A 284 -0.75 -2.00 -20.25
CA PHE A 284 -0.89 -0.70 -20.97
C PHE A 284 -1.18 0.48 -20.05
N ALA A 285 -0.53 0.51 -18.88
CA ALA A 285 -0.75 1.47 -17.82
C ALA A 285 0.58 1.94 -17.18
N MET A 286 0.53 2.52 -15.99
CA MET A 286 1.61 3.31 -15.41
C MET A 286 2.88 2.55 -14.99
N ALA A 287 2.83 1.21 -14.79
CA ALA A 287 3.98 0.49 -14.25
C ALA A 287 5.21 0.58 -15.16
N ALA A 288 5.02 0.48 -16.48
CA ALA A 288 6.13 0.62 -17.43
C ALA A 288 6.76 2.02 -17.36
N ALA A 289 5.95 3.08 -17.38
CA ALA A 289 6.45 4.47 -17.30
C ALA A 289 7.18 4.76 -15.98
N VAL A 290 6.72 4.20 -14.87
CA VAL A 290 7.39 4.33 -13.56
C VAL A 290 8.75 3.61 -13.58
N LEU A 291 8.80 2.40 -14.12
CA LEU A 291 10.05 1.65 -14.23
C LEU A 291 11.03 2.29 -15.23
N GLU A 292 10.55 2.83 -16.35
CA GLU A 292 11.35 3.60 -17.30
C GLU A 292 11.96 4.84 -16.62
N ALA A 293 11.15 5.61 -15.89
CA ALA A 293 11.61 6.78 -15.15
C ALA A 293 12.71 6.44 -14.12
N LEU A 294 12.56 5.31 -13.41
CA LEU A 294 13.57 4.84 -12.46
C LEU A 294 14.84 4.39 -13.17
N HIS A 295 14.69 3.61 -14.24
CA HIS A 295 15.82 3.08 -15.01
C HIS A 295 16.69 4.18 -15.63
N GLU A 296 16.06 5.25 -16.12
CA GLU A 296 16.74 6.41 -16.70
C GLU A 296 17.32 7.37 -15.65
N SER A 297 16.91 7.24 -14.38
CA SER A 297 17.32 8.16 -13.33
C SER A 297 18.73 7.89 -12.84
N THR A 298 19.52 8.96 -12.68
CA THR A 298 20.81 8.97 -12.00
C THR A 298 20.71 9.43 -10.54
N ASP A 299 19.51 9.78 -10.07
CA ASP A 299 19.28 10.18 -8.69
C ASP A 299 19.28 8.96 -7.76
N ALA A 300 20.33 8.87 -6.93
CA ALA A 300 20.48 7.77 -5.97
C ALA A 300 19.29 7.67 -4.99
N HIS A 301 18.64 8.78 -4.66
CA HIS A 301 17.48 8.76 -3.74
C HIS A 301 16.28 8.05 -4.35
N TRP A 302 16.06 8.12 -5.66
CA TRP A 302 14.99 7.37 -6.31
C TRP A 302 15.18 5.85 -6.20
N HIS A 303 16.44 5.40 -6.31
CA HIS A 303 16.80 3.98 -6.19
C HIS A 303 16.69 3.43 -4.75
N THR A 304 16.57 4.30 -3.73
CA THR A 304 16.34 3.89 -2.35
C THR A 304 14.85 3.80 -2.00
N VAL A 305 13.95 4.31 -2.83
CA VAL A 305 12.50 4.26 -2.63
C VAL A 305 12.02 2.80 -2.54
N ASP A 306 11.13 2.51 -1.60
CA ASP A 306 10.41 1.22 -1.54
C ASP A 306 9.35 1.19 -2.64
N LEU A 307 9.74 0.70 -3.83
CA LEU A 307 8.87 0.59 -5.00
C LEU A 307 8.11 -0.73 -4.98
N GLN A 308 6.78 -0.66 -5.10
CA GLN A 308 5.91 -1.81 -5.24
C GLN A 308 4.97 -1.66 -6.43
N ILE A 309 4.71 -2.77 -7.12
CA ILE A 309 3.71 -2.85 -8.18
C ILE A 309 2.66 -3.86 -7.73
N LEU A 310 1.42 -3.39 -7.54
CA LEU A 310 0.32 -4.23 -7.07
C LEU A 310 -0.68 -4.45 -8.20
N PRO A 311 -1.00 -5.72 -8.52
CA PRO A 311 -1.86 -6.07 -9.63
C PRO A 311 -3.30 -5.63 -9.41
N GLY A 312 -4.05 -5.55 -10.51
CA GLY A 312 -5.50 -5.37 -10.51
C GLY A 312 -6.17 -6.24 -11.57
N VAL A 313 -7.48 -6.43 -11.44
CA VAL A 313 -8.25 -7.17 -12.44
C VAL A 313 -8.33 -6.34 -13.71
N SER A 314 -7.69 -6.81 -14.80
CA SER A 314 -7.69 -6.13 -16.08
C SER A 314 -9.06 -6.14 -16.76
N ALA A 315 -9.33 -5.15 -17.62
CA ALA A 315 -10.61 -5.04 -18.32
C ALA A 315 -10.91 -6.27 -19.21
N SER A 316 -9.87 -6.89 -19.79
CA SER A 316 -10.03 -8.11 -20.59
C SER A 316 -10.51 -9.29 -19.75
N LEU A 317 -9.90 -9.51 -18.59
CA LEU A 317 -10.28 -10.59 -17.68
C LEU A 317 -11.66 -10.35 -17.06
N ALA A 318 -11.96 -9.13 -16.67
CA ALA A 318 -13.29 -8.76 -16.16
C ALA A 318 -14.39 -9.01 -17.21
N THR A 319 -14.16 -8.59 -18.48
CA THR A 319 -15.09 -8.83 -19.59
C THR A 319 -15.24 -10.33 -19.89
N ALA A 320 -14.13 -11.07 -19.91
CA ALA A 320 -14.14 -12.50 -20.13
C ALA A 320 -14.98 -13.23 -19.06
N ALA A 321 -14.77 -12.91 -17.78
CA ALA A 321 -15.52 -13.49 -16.67
C ALA A 321 -17.03 -13.22 -16.74
N GLN A 322 -17.44 -12.03 -17.20
CA GLN A 322 -18.85 -11.70 -17.40
C GLN A 322 -19.46 -12.49 -18.56
N ALA A 323 -18.70 -12.81 -19.61
CA ALA A 323 -19.15 -13.58 -20.75
C ALA A 323 -19.08 -15.10 -20.53
N GLY A 324 -18.25 -15.58 -19.62
CA GLY A 324 -17.94 -16.97 -19.40
C GLY A 324 -16.44 -17.23 -19.40
N ALA A 325 -15.90 -17.90 -20.41
CA ALA A 325 -14.49 -18.17 -20.59
C ALA A 325 -14.01 -18.05 -22.04
N PRO A 326 -14.25 -16.92 -22.74
CA PRO A 326 -13.80 -16.71 -24.13
C PRO A 326 -12.26 -16.76 -24.27
N LEU A 327 -11.53 -16.51 -23.18
CA LEU A 327 -10.07 -16.59 -23.08
C LEU A 327 -9.62 -17.90 -22.41
N GLY A 328 -10.38 -18.99 -22.56
CA GLY A 328 -10.14 -20.27 -21.90
C GLY A 328 -9.01 -21.12 -22.50
N HIS A 329 -8.47 -20.70 -23.62
CA HIS A 329 -7.27 -21.26 -24.27
C HIS A 329 -6.23 -20.15 -24.48
N ASP A 330 -5.21 -20.37 -25.30
CA ASP A 330 -4.20 -19.35 -25.58
C ASP A 330 -4.82 -18.08 -26.19
N PHE A 331 -4.41 -16.92 -25.69
CA PHE A 331 -4.94 -15.66 -26.13
C PHE A 331 -3.89 -14.55 -26.18
N CYS A 332 -4.15 -13.54 -26.96
CA CYS A 332 -3.30 -12.37 -27.13
C CYS A 332 -4.01 -11.10 -26.71
N VAL A 333 -3.35 -10.28 -25.88
CA VAL A 333 -3.82 -8.97 -25.46
C VAL A 333 -3.06 -7.89 -26.25
N MET A 334 -3.79 -7.04 -26.96
CA MET A 334 -3.19 -5.98 -27.79
C MET A 334 -3.86 -4.63 -27.58
N SER A 335 -3.06 -3.56 -27.61
CA SER A 335 -3.57 -2.20 -27.71
C SER A 335 -3.52 -1.75 -29.17
N LEU A 336 -4.66 -1.28 -29.70
CA LEU A 336 -4.76 -0.69 -31.03
C LEU A 336 -4.31 0.78 -31.06
N SER A 337 -3.75 1.29 -29.97
CA SER A 337 -3.18 2.62 -29.93
C SER A 337 -1.83 2.66 -30.64
N ASP A 338 -1.70 3.55 -31.61
CA ASP A 338 -0.48 3.85 -32.36
C ASP A 338 0.27 5.09 -31.84
N ASN A 339 -0.08 5.56 -30.65
CA ASN A 339 0.58 6.73 -30.03
C ASN A 339 2.06 6.46 -29.69
N LEU A 340 2.38 5.24 -29.23
CA LEU A 340 3.71 4.87 -28.75
C LEU A 340 4.44 3.88 -29.68
N LYS A 341 3.79 3.38 -30.72
CA LYS A 341 4.36 2.40 -31.65
C LYS A 341 3.75 2.56 -33.05
N PRO A 342 4.51 2.36 -34.12
CA PRO A 342 4.00 2.45 -35.48
C PRO A 342 2.86 1.46 -35.74
N TRP A 343 1.86 1.87 -36.50
CA TRP A 343 0.70 1.03 -36.86
C TRP A 343 1.12 -0.26 -37.60
N SER A 344 2.15 -0.22 -38.43
CA SER A 344 2.67 -1.40 -39.13
C SER A 344 3.12 -2.53 -38.20
N ILE A 345 3.60 -2.21 -37.01
CA ILE A 345 3.92 -3.20 -35.97
C ILE A 345 2.64 -3.83 -35.42
N ILE A 346 1.58 -3.04 -35.23
CA ILE A 346 0.29 -3.54 -34.78
C ILE A 346 -0.30 -4.48 -35.83
N GLU A 347 -0.33 -4.08 -37.10
CA GLU A 347 -0.80 -4.93 -38.22
C GLU A 347 -0.11 -6.28 -38.26
N LYS A 348 1.23 -6.27 -38.23
CA LYS A 348 2.02 -7.51 -38.23
C LYS A 348 1.66 -8.43 -37.06
N ARG A 349 1.48 -7.87 -35.85
CA ARG A 349 1.11 -8.64 -34.64
C ARG A 349 -0.31 -9.19 -34.75
N LEU A 350 -1.24 -8.42 -35.26
CA LEU A 350 -2.64 -8.82 -35.51
C LEU A 350 -2.70 -10.00 -36.47
N ASP A 351 -2.00 -9.90 -37.60
CA ASP A 351 -1.96 -10.90 -38.65
C ASP A 351 -1.42 -12.25 -38.12
N LEU A 352 -0.24 -12.22 -37.46
CA LEU A 352 0.37 -13.41 -36.87
C LEU A 352 -0.47 -14.04 -35.74
N ALA A 353 -1.07 -13.22 -34.88
CA ALA A 353 -1.89 -13.75 -33.78
C ALA A 353 -3.21 -14.33 -34.30
N ALA A 354 -3.79 -13.73 -35.35
CA ALA A 354 -4.96 -14.27 -36.00
C ALA A 354 -4.65 -15.54 -36.80
N GLU A 355 -3.54 -15.61 -37.52
CA GLU A 355 -3.07 -16.81 -38.23
C GLU A 355 -2.83 -17.97 -37.24
N ALA A 356 -2.22 -17.69 -36.08
CA ALA A 356 -1.97 -18.66 -35.00
C ALA A 356 -3.22 -19.12 -34.24
N ASP A 357 -4.39 -18.68 -34.64
CA ASP A 357 -5.69 -18.99 -34.03
C ASP A 357 -5.86 -18.61 -32.55
N LEU A 358 -5.15 -17.60 -32.08
CA LEU A 358 -5.28 -17.08 -30.71
C LEU A 358 -6.60 -16.32 -30.53
N ALA A 359 -7.27 -16.45 -29.40
CA ALA A 359 -8.31 -15.51 -29.02
C ALA A 359 -7.69 -14.12 -28.79
N LEU A 360 -8.37 -13.05 -29.18
CA LEU A 360 -7.80 -11.70 -29.17
C LEU A 360 -8.57 -10.77 -28.22
N ALA A 361 -7.84 -9.96 -27.45
CA ALA A 361 -8.40 -8.95 -26.57
C ALA A 361 -7.86 -7.55 -26.95
N PHE A 362 -8.71 -6.65 -27.42
CA PHE A 362 -8.30 -5.33 -27.88
C PHE A 362 -8.58 -4.24 -26.87
N TYR A 363 -7.50 -3.59 -26.43
CA TYR A 363 -7.50 -2.34 -25.68
C TYR A 363 -7.44 -1.14 -26.60
N ASN A 364 -7.98 0.00 -26.16
CA ASN A 364 -7.97 1.24 -26.90
C ASN A 364 -8.49 1.08 -28.35
N PRO A 365 -9.62 0.41 -28.56
CA PRO A 365 -10.03 -0.03 -29.91
C PRO A 365 -10.28 1.13 -30.85
N ILE A 366 -10.85 2.22 -30.37
CA ILE A 366 -11.21 3.39 -31.17
C ILE A 366 -11.22 4.67 -30.32
N SER A 367 -10.89 5.81 -30.91
CA SER A 367 -11.05 7.15 -30.29
C SER A 367 -11.36 8.19 -31.36
N ARG A 368 -11.68 9.42 -30.94
CA ARG A 368 -11.89 10.53 -31.89
C ARG A 368 -10.68 10.83 -32.76
N SER A 369 -9.47 10.71 -32.20
CA SER A 369 -8.20 10.88 -32.94
C SER A 369 -7.72 9.62 -33.65
N ARG A 370 -8.35 8.48 -33.43
CA ARG A 370 -8.02 7.16 -33.97
C ARG A 370 -9.29 6.42 -34.42
N PRO A 371 -9.98 6.92 -35.46
CA PRO A 371 -11.29 6.40 -35.84
C PRO A 371 -11.26 5.15 -36.74
N TRP A 372 -10.14 4.86 -37.39
CA TRP A 372 -10.01 3.82 -38.41
C TRP A 372 -9.32 2.53 -37.94
N GLN A 373 -8.58 2.57 -36.85
CA GLN A 373 -7.72 1.46 -36.39
C GLN A 373 -8.50 0.18 -36.13
N LEU A 374 -9.69 0.29 -35.50
CA LEU A 374 -10.53 -0.89 -35.26
C LEU A 374 -11.01 -1.51 -36.59
N GLY A 375 -11.50 -0.70 -37.53
CA GLY A 375 -11.92 -1.20 -38.84
C GLY A 375 -10.83 -1.98 -39.56
N ARG A 376 -9.62 -1.42 -39.59
CA ARG A 376 -8.46 -2.09 -40.17
C ARG A 376 -8.06 -3.36 -39.43
N ALA A 377 -8.14 -3.36 -38.09
CA ALA A 377 -7.87 -4.56 -37.30
C ALA A 377 -8.88 -5.69 -37.61
N LEU A 378 -10.17 -5.36 -37.77
CA LEU A 378 -11.21 -6.33 -38.12
C LEU A 378 -11.02 -6.89 -39.51
N GLU A 379 -10.57 -6.08 -40.51
CA GLU A 379 -10.23 -6.54 -41.86
C GLU A 379 -9.09 -7.61 -41.78
N ILE A 380 -7.99 -7.30 -41.05
CA ILE A 380 -6.86 -8.23 -40.92
C ILE A 380 -7.30 -9.54 -40.27
N VAL A 381 -8.02 -9.47 -39.16
CA VAL A 381 -8.52 -10.66 -38.46
C VAL A 381 -9.48 -11.45 -39.35
N GLY A 382 -10.30 -10.77 -40.15
CA GLY A 382 -11.23 -11.38 -41.09
C GLY A 382 -10.59 -12.22 -42.20
N HIS A 383 -9.30 -12.04 -42.51
CA HIS A 383 -8.57 -12.92 -43.41
C HIS A 383 -8.34 -14.32 -42.84
N HIS A 384 -8.31 -14.46 -41.51
CA HIS A 384 -8.00 -15.70 -40.79
C HIS A 384 -9.18 -16.28 -40.03
N ARG A 385 -10.28 -15.55 -39.89
CA ARG A 385 -11.46 -15.94 -39.08
C ARG A 385 -12.73 -15.92 -39.92
N ALA A 386 -13.59 -16.87 -39.64
CA ALA A 386 -14.91 -16.92 -40.22
C ALA A 386 -15.76 -15.74 -39.73
N ALA A 387 -16.68 -15.27 -40.58
CA ALA A 387 -17.62 -14.18 -40.23
C ALA A 387 -18.49 -14.50 -38.98
N GLN A 388 -18.69 -15.79 -38.68
CA GLN A 388 -19.47 -16.29 -37.56
C GLN A 388 -18.63 -16.36 -36.26
N THR A 389 -17.32 -16.12 -36.29
CA THR A 389 -16.47 -16.14 -35.11
C THR A 389 -17.07 -15.23 -34.01
N PRO A 390 -17.29 -15.77 -32.78
CA PRO A 390 -17.91 -14.99 -31.72
C PRO A 390 -17.06 -13.80 -31.29
N VAL A 391 -17.73 -12.68 -31.00
CA VAL A 391 -17.12 -11.47 -30.45
C VAL A 391 -17.90 -11.05 -29.22
N VAL A 392 -17.18 -10.73 -28.15
CA VAL A 392 -17.75 -10.17 -26.91
C VAL A 392 -17.36 -8.70 -26.82
N LEU A 393 -18.34 -7.83 -26.61
CA LEU A 393 -18.20 -6.42 -26.37
C LEU A 393 -18.56 -6.14 -24.90
N GLY A 394 -17.58 -5.80 -24.08
CA GLY A 394 -17.75 -5.41 -22.68
C GLY A 394 -17.51 -3.92 -22.49
N ARG A 395 -18.59 -3.16 -22.31
CA ARG A 395 -18.49 -1.72 -22.09
C ARG A 395 -18.67 -1.41 -20.62
N ASP A 396 -17.73 -0.66 -20.04
CA ASP A 396 -17.74 -0.26 -18.63
C ASP A 396 -17.90 -1.41 -17.62
N ILE A 397 -17.42 -2.60 -17.95
CA ILE A 397 -17.53 -3.76 -17.06
C ILE A 397 -16.95 -3.43 -15.67
N GLY A 398 -17.72 -3.74 -14.63
CA GLY A 398 -17.40 -3.38 -13.24
C GLY A 398 -17.77 -1.94 -12.86
N ARG A 399 -18.53 -1.22 -13.68
CA ARG A 399 -18.97 0.15 -13.41
C ARG A 399 -20.49 0.27 -13.52
N PRO A 400 -21.11 1.30 -12.91
CA PRO A 400 -22.52 1.58 -13.13
C PRO A 400 -22.83 1.75 -14.62
N GLY A 401 -23.88 1.09 -15.11
CA GLY A 401 -24.27 1.12 -16.52
C GLY A 401 -23.43 0.21 -17.42
N GLN A 402 -22.73 -0.78 -16.86
CA GLN A 402 -22.04 -1.80 -17.65
C GLN A 402 -22.97 -2.49 -18.65
N THR A 403 -22.44 -2.81 -19.82
CA THR A 403 -23.14 -3.62 -20.82
C THR A 403 -22.25 -4.70 -21.36
N LEU A 404 -22.81 -5.91 -21.55
CA LEU A 404 -22.17 -7.02 -22.22
C LEU A 404 -23.01 -7.40 -23.44
N ARG A 405 -22.37 -7.50 -24.59
CA ARG A 405 -23.01 -7.92 -25.83
C ARG A 405 -22.18 -8.99 -26.51
N VAL A 406 -22.83 -10.05 -26.92
CA VAL A 406 -22.27 -11.08 -27.80
C VAL A 406 -22.73 -10.82 -29.22
N THR A 407 -21.80 -10.87 -30.18
CA THR A 407 -22.03 -10.70 -31.62
C THR A 407 -21.07 -11.59 -32.39
N THR A 408 -20.96 -11.41 -33.67
CA THR A 408 -20.01 -12.11 -34.54
C THR A 408 -19.06 -11.15 -35.25
N LEU A 409 -17.92 -11.65 -35.72
CA LEU A 409 -16.92 -10.86 -36.44
C LEU A 409 -17.53 -10.16 -37.65
N GLY A 410 -18.38 -10.87 -38.41
CA GLY A 410 -19.05 -10.29 -39.61
C GLY A 410 -20.13 -9.28 -39.30
N GLN A 411 -20.64 -9.20 -38.09
CA GLN A 411 -21.65 -8.24 -37.64
C GLN A 411 -21.07 -7.07 -36.88
N LEU A 412 -19.82 -7.17 -36.44
CA LEU A 412 -19.19 -6.08 -35.70
C LEU A 412 -18.77 -4.94 -36.63
N THR A 413 -19.25 -3.75 -36.31
CA THR A 413 -18.86 -2.51 -36.98
C THR A 413 -18.25 -1.50 -36.01
N PRO A 414 -17.30 -0.65 -36.43
CA PRO A 414 -16.61 0.29 -35.54
C PRO A 414 -17.52 1.25 -34.76
N ASP A 415 -18.70 1.60 -35.29
CA ASP A 415 -19.67 2.45 -34.62
C ASP A 415 -20.36 1.86 -33.41
N GLN A 416 -20.24 0.52 -33.21
CA GLN A 416 -20.75 -0.18 -32.04
C GLN A 416 -19.77 -0.15 -30.85
N VAL A 417 -18.58 0.44 -31.02
CA VAL A 417 -17.48 0.41 -30.07
C VAL A 417 -17.00 1.82 -29.75
N ASP A 418 -16.71 2.07 -28.51
CA ASP A 418 -16.08 3.31 -28.03
C ASP A 418 -14.81 3.04 -27.21
N MET A 419 -14.15 4.10 -26.69
CA MET A 419 -12.94 4.00 -25.87
C MET A 419 -13.13 3.21 -24.56
N ARG A 420 -14.37 3.02 -24.14
CA ARG A 420 -14.74 2.33 -22.88
C ARG A 420 -15.12 0.87 -23.12
N THR A 421 -14.98 0.40 -24.36
CA THR A 421 -15.38 -0.94 -24.78
C THR A 421 -14.15 -1.85 -24.90
N MET A 422 -14.16 -2.96 -24.19
CA MET A 422 -13.26 -4.09 -24.40
C MET A 422 -13.83 -4.96 -25.52
N VAL A 423 -13.01 -5.29 -26.51
CA VAL A 423 -13.39 -6.18 -27.62
C VAL A 423 -12.64 -7.49 -27.46
N LEU A 424 -13.38 -8.60 -27.30
CA LEU A 424 -12.78 -9.96 -27.29
C LEU A 424 -13.25 -10.68 -28.54
N ILE A 425 -12.30 -11.13 -29.37
CA ILE A 425 -12.59 -11.93 -30.58
C ILE A 425 -12.14 -13.37 -30.30
N GLY A 426 -13.03 -14.32 -30.51
CA GLY A 426 -12.78 -15.73 -30.31
C GLY A 426 -11.78 -16.34 -31.32
N SER A 427 -11.29 -17.53 -31.01
CA SER A 427 -10.59 -18.42 -31.95
C SER A 427 -11.59 -19.15 -32.84
N SER A 428 -11.09 -19.99 -33.76
CA SER A 428 -11.93 -20.85 -34.61
C SER A 428 -12.79 -21.84 -33.82
N THR A 429 -12.39 -22.17 -32.57
CA THR A 429 -13.05 -23.13 -31.70
C THR A 429 -13.97 -22.51 -30.66
N THR A 430 -14.03 -21.18 -30.59
CA THR A 430 -14.87 -20.49 -29.59
C THR A 430 -16.35 -20.76 -29.81
N CYS A 431 -17.03 -21.17 -28.74
CA CYS A 431 -18.44 -21.57 -28.75
C CYS A 431 -19.32 -20.58 -28.00
N VAL A 432 -20.59 -20.53 -28.42
CA VAL A 432 -21.65 -19.74 -27.80
C VAL A 432 -22.85 -20.66 -27.51
N PHE A 433 -23.45 -20.52 -26.33
CA PHE A 433 -24.71 -21.20 -26.00
C PHE A 433 -25.55 -20.37 -25.01
N PRO A 434 -26.89 -20.53 -25.02
CA PRO A 434 -27.79 -19.73 -24.21
C PRO A 434 -27.58 -19.89 -22.70
N ARG A 435 -27.74 -18.80 -21.94
CA ARG A 435 -27.89 -18.81 -20.49
C ARG A 435 -29.34 -19.02 -20.08
N ALA A 436 -29.58 -19.71 -18.95
CA ALA A 436 -30.90 -19.89 -18.40
C ALA A 436 -31.62 -18.58 -18.05
N GLU A 437 -30.86 -17.57 -17.66
CA GLU A 437 -31.32 -16.24 -17.22
C GLU A 437 -31.37 -15.21 -18.38
N GLY A 438 -31.16 -15.62 -19.60
CA GLY A 438 -31.08 -14.78 -20.79
C GLY A 438 -29.66 -14.34 -21.12
N GLY A 439 -29.44 -14.06 -22.42
CA GLY A 439 -28.10 -13.81 -22.97
C GLY A 439 -27.35 -15.12 -23.27
N ASP A 440 -26.04 -15.01 -23.48
CA ASP A 440 -25.22 -16.11 -23.96
C ASP A 440 -23.99 -16.33 -23.08
N TRP A 441 -23.60 -17.61 -22.93
CA TRP A 441 -22.28 -18.01 -22.49
C TRP A 441 -21.35 -18.10 -23.69
N VAL A 442 -20.12 -17.59 -23.54
CA VAL A 442 -19.06 -17.68 -24.53
C VAL A 442 -17.85 -18.36 -23.88
N TYR A 443 -17.32 -19.37 -24.54
CA TYR A 443 -16.10 -20.04 -24.05
C TYR A 443 -15.25 -20.54 -25.20
N THR A 444 -13.94 -20.64 -25.01
CA THR A 444 -13.02 -21.31 -25.91
C THR A 444 -12.65 -22.65 -25.28
N PRO A 445 -12.90 -23.78 -25.97
CA PRO A 445 -12.58 -25.12 -25.46
C PRO A 445 -11.09 -25.29 -25.18
N ARG A 446 -10.76 -26.12 -24.22
CA ARG A 446 -9.37 -26.46 -23.85
C ARG A 446 -8.69 -27.43 -24.85
N TRP A 447 -9.43 -27.99 -25.80
CA TRP A 447 -8.97 -29.02 -26.72
C TRP A 447 -9.26 -28.61 -28.17
N TYR A 448 -8.29 -28.88 -29.05
CA TYR A 448 -8.48 -28.88 -30.49
C TYR A 448 -8.90 -30.27 -30.94
N GLY A 449 -9.99 -30.38 -31.74
CA GLY A 449 -10.52 -31.67 -32.21
C GLY A 449 -11.40 -32.37 -31.19
N SER A 450 -11.58 -33.69 -31.34
CA SER A 450 -12.43 -34.50 -30.44
C SER A 450 -11.79 -34.60 -29.05
N LYS A 451 -12.60 -34.44 -28.01
CA LYS A 451 -12.15 -34.69 -26.62
C LYS A 451 -11.63 -36.15 -26.56
N PRO A 452 -10.46 -36.40 -25.94
CA PRO A 452 -10.12 -37.74 -25.56
C PRO A 452 -11.21 -38.26 -24.60
N LEU A 453 -11.73 -39.45 -24.87
CA LEU A 453 -12.71 -40.17 -24.05
C LEU A 453 -12.13 -40.50 -22.67
#